data_64b7d576ee5354124e52a3462ffcd6e3
#
_entry.id   64b7d576ee5354124e52a3462ffcd6e3
#
_cell.length_a   1.000
_cell.length_b   1.000
_cell.length_c   1.000
_cell.angle_alpha   90.00
_cell.angle_beta   90.00
_cell.angle_gamma   90.00
#
_symmetry.space_group_name_H-M   'P 1'
#
loop_
_entity.id
_entity.type
_entity.pdbx_description
1 polymer ?
#
loop_
_entity_poly.entity_id
_entity_poly.type
_entity_poly.pdbx_seq_one_letter_code
_entity_poly.pdbx_strand_id
1 'polypeptide(L)'
;DGQWKLTTKDIKIQKVSGTDFYDDVPNANVYIYDQLNYRHWDTWEDGAYSHLFLQTSGAEAETAIDLMEGEPFDCPQKPFGGDEDYIWSPDSKNVLYVTKKSAGTEYAVSTNSDIYQYNIATKQTTNLTQNNKGYDNSPAYSTNGTLAWLQMKRDGYESDKNDIIVRLENGDVNLTEGWDGTVNGFVWSTDGKKIYFNAPVGGTVQAFEIAIPKKGKTPAAPKQISEGQFDVNGLIGQSGKFLVVYRRDMNHATEIYNLNIASGEMQQLSHANDAIYQDIKMSKVEKRMVKTTDGKDMVTWVIYPPDFDPNKKYPTLLYCQGGPQGALSQFYSYRWNFQLMVAQGYIVVAPNRRGMPGHGVEWNEQISKDYGGQNMRDYLSAIDDVAKETYVDKDRMGCVGASYGGYSVFYLASRHEGRFKSFIAHDGIFNWRSMYGTTEELFFVNWDLGGAYWDKNNAAAQKSYSEFNPVNFVDRWDTPILIIQGGLDFRVPIGQGLEAFQAAQLQGIKSKLLYFPEENHWVLNSQNSLVWQREFYKWLEETVKGLD
;
A
#
# COMPACT_ATOMS: atom_id res chain seq x y z
N ASP A 1 27.94 1.40 -20.47
CA ASP A 1 29.31 1.59 -21.03
C ASP A 1 29.88 2.97 -20.69
N GLY A 2 29.12 3.82 -19.98
CA GLY A 2 29.52 5.17 -19.60
C GLY A 2 29.38 6.24 -20.69
N GLN A 3 28.92 5.88 -21.88
CA GLN A 3 28.70 6.84 -22.99
C GLN A 3 27.37 7.59 -22.84
N TRP A 4 26.39 6.99 -22.15
CA TRP A 4 25.05 7.51 -22.03
C TRP A 4 24.61 7.60 -20.56
N LYS A 5 23.72 8.56 -20.30
CA LYS A 5 23.02 8.75 -19.03
C LYS A 5 21.52 8.80 -19.29
N LEU A 6 20.73 8.16 -18.42
CA LEU A 6 19.28 8.34 -18.37
C LEU A 6 18.94 9.41 -17.32
N THR A 7 17.98 10.25 -17.65
CA THR A 7 17.42 11.27 -16.74
C THR A 7 15.94 11.39 -17.00
N THR A 8 15.21 11.90 -16.02
CA THR A 8 13.77 12.16 -16.13
C THR A 8 13.50 13.66 -16.09
N LYS A 9 12.47 14.10 -16.81
CA LYS A 9 12.04 15.51 -16.83
C LYS A 9 10.56 15.59 -17.21
N ASP A 10 9.82 16.49 -16.55
CA ASP A 10 8.44 16.78 -16.91
C ASP A 10 8.38 17.64 -18.18
N ILE A 11 7.55 17.21 -19.12
CA ILE A 11 7.33 17.87 -20.41
C ILE A 11 5.86 18.21 -20.58
N LYS A 12 5.57 19.47 -20.85
CA LYS A 12 4.21 19.94 -21.15
C LYS A 12 3.76 19.40 -22.51
N ILE A 13 2.82 18.46 -22.52
CA ILE A 13 2.28 17.82 -23.72
C ILE A 13 0.85 18.28 -24.00
N GLN A 14 0.02 18.44 -22.96
CA GLN A 14 -1.37 18.80 -23.11
C GLN A 14 -1.65 20.22 -22.59
N LYS A 15 -2.62 20.86 -23.21
CA LYS A 15 -3.18 22.13 -22.74
C LYS A 15 -4.18 21.86 -21.62
N VAL A 16 -3.97 22.47 -20.47
CA VAL A 16 -4.82 22.31 -19.29
C VAL A 16 -5.11 23.64 -18.61
N SER A 17 -4.09 24.48 -18.42
CA SER A 17 -4.27 25.80 -17.79
C SER A 17 -5.06 26.74 -18.70
N GLY A 18 -5.90 27.60 -18.14
CA GLY A 18 -6.62 28.62 -18.92
C GLY A 18 -5.70 29.46 -19.81
N THR A 19 -4.49 29.75 -19.34
CA THR A 19 -3.45 30.44 -20.09
C THR A 19 -2.88 29.63 -21.26
N ASP A 20 -3.05 28.31 -21.31
CA ASP A 20 -2.67 27.48 -22.46
C ASP A 20 -3.65 27.67 -23.64
N PHE A 21 -4.88 28.11 -23.36
CA PHE A 21 -5.95 28.30 -24.35
C PHE A 21 -6.16 29.78 -24.69
N TYR A 22 -5.94 30.68 -23.72
CA TYR A 22 -6.28 32.09 -23.81
C TYR A 22 -5.10 32.94 -23.31
N ASP A 23 -4.27 33.39 -24.21
CA ASP A 23 -3.05 34.18 -23.94
C ASP A 23 -3.34 35.63 -23.54
N ASP A 24 -4.55 36.13 -23.82
CA ASP A 24 -5.01 37.44 -23.47
C ASP A 24 -5.44 37.62 -21.99
N VAL A 25 -5.48 36.51 -21.21
CA VAL A 25 -5.82 36.50 -19.79
C VAL A 25 -4.74 35.84 -18.91
N PRO A 26 -3.54 36.41 -18.84
CA PRO A 26 -2.36 35.76 -18.24
C PRO A 26 -2.48 35.51 -16.72
N ASN A 27 -3.46 36.15 -16.05
CA ASN A 27 -3.72 35.97 -14.61
C ASN A 27 -4.85 34.98 -14.32
N ALA A 28 -5.39 34.29 -15.32
CA ALA A 28 -6.42 33.30 -15.11
C ALA A 28 -5.83 32.07 -14.37
N ASN A 29 -6.45 31.73 -13.24
CA ASN A 29 -6.13 30.53 -12.47
C ASN A 29 -7.28 29.53 -12.60
N VAL A 30 -7.26 28.76 -13.69
CA VAL A 30 -8.30 27.79 -14.03
C VAL A 30 -7.70 26.63 -14.78
N TYR A 31 -8.15 25.41 -14.46
CA TYR A 31 -7.86 24.21 -15.24
C TYR A 31 -9.09 23.81 -16.07
N ILE A 32 -8.86 23.35 -17.28
CA ILE A 32 -9.91 22.98 -18.24
C ILE A 32 -9.70 21.53 -18.61
N TYR A 33 -10.61 20.66 -18.14
CA TYR A 33 -10.60 19.22 -18.39
C TYR A 33 -11.85 18.79 -19.12
N ASP A 34 -11.70 17.94 -20.13
CA ASP A 34 -12.78 17.32 -20.89
C ASP A 34 -12.76 15.79 -20.84
N GLN A 35 -11.81 15.22 -20.08
CA GLN A 35 -11.65 13.79 -19.89
C GLN A 35 -11.17 13.45 -18.48
N LEU A 36 -11.25 12.12 -18.14
CA LEU A 36 -10.76 11.63 -16.86
C LEU A 36 -9.23 11.57 -16.82
N ASN A 37 -8.79 11.35 -15.57
CA ASN A 37 -7.51 11.50 -14.96
C ASN A 37 -7.07 12.96 -14.93
N TYR A 38 -7.86 13.77 -14.22
CA TYR A 38 -7.60 15.20 -14.02
C TYR A 38 -6.82 15.49 -12.73
N ARG A 39 -6.64 14.50 -11.87
CA ARG A 39 -5.82 14.58 -10.65
C ARG A 39 -5.38 13.19 -10.22
N HIS A 40 -4.25 13.08 -9.52
CA HIS A 40 -3.72 11.84 -9.00
C HIS A 40 -3.06 12.07 -7.64
N TRP A 41 -3.35 11.22 -6.66
CA TRP A 41 -2.86 11.23 -5.29
C TRP A 41 -3.12 12.55 -4.53
N ASP A 42 -2.32 13.60 -4.75
CA ASP A 42 -2.42 14.93 -4.14
C ASP A 42 -2.21 16.07 -5.14
N THR A 43 -2.10 15.76 -6.41
CA THR A 43 -1.74 16.71 -7.47
C THR A 43 -2.82 16.77 -8.55
N TRP A 44 -3.14 17.98 -9.01
CA TRP A 44 -3.94 18.21 -10.20
C TRP A 44 -3.05 18.05 -11.44
N GLU A 45 -3.57 17.36 -12.45
CA GLU A 45 -2.86 17.23 -13.71
C GLU A 45 -2.79 18.60 -14.42
N ASP A 46 -1.59 19.04 -14.73
CA ASP A 46 -1.33 20.33 -15.40
C ASP A 46 -0.99 20.17 -16.90
N GLY A 47 -1.03 18.93 -17.40
CA GLY A 47 -0.70 18.55 -18.76
C GLY A 47 0.80 18.31 -19.00
N ALA A 48 1.60 18.28 -17.94
CA ALA A 48 2.99 17.83 -17.99
C ALA A 48 3.09 16.34 -17.64
N TYR A 49 3.92 15.62 -18.37
CA TYR A 49 4.18 14.19 -18.18
C TYR A 49 5.66 13.97 -17.94
N SER A 50 5.99 13.03 -17.07
CA SER A 50 7.37 12.64 -16.76
C SER A 50 7.91 11.78 -17.92
N HIS A 51 8.90 12.28 -18.63
CA HIS A 51 9.54 11.59 -19.74
C HIS A 51 10.96 11.15 -19.41
N LEU A 52 11.38 10.04 -20.01
CA LEU A 52 12.72 9.49 -19.91
C LEU A 52 13.60 10.04 -21.04
N PHE A 53 14.75 10.62 -20.67
CA PHE A 53 15.71 11.22 -21.57
C PHE A 53 17.01 10.43 -21.65
N LEU A 54 17.53 10.28 -22.86
CA LEU A 54 18.84 9.74 -23.15
C LEU A 54 19.83 10.87 -23.48
N GLN A 55 20.84 11.02 -22.66
CA GLN A 55 21.88 12.06 -22.81
C GLN A 55 23.26 11.44 -22.98
N THR A 56 24.07 11.95 -23.89
CA THR A 56 25.49 11.59 -23.98
C THR A 56 26.24 12.07 -22.75
N SER A 57 27.05 11.22 -22.14
CA SER A 57 27.86 11.57 -20.97
C SER A 57 28.78 12.74 -21.26
N GLY A 58 28.69 13.79 -20.44
CA GLY A 58 29.48 15.01 -20.62
C GLY A 58 28.92 16.02 -21.62
N ALA A 59 27.81 15.72 -22.31
CA ALA A 59 27.12 16.69 -23.18
C ALA A 59 26.18 17.60 -22.38
N GLU A 60 25.80 18.74 -22.98
CA GLU A 60 24.82 19.65 -22.40
C GLU A 60 23.42 19.02 -22.39
N ALA A 61 22.60 19.36 -21.37
CA ALA A 61 21.27 18.80 -21.18
C ALA A 61 20.32 19.06 -22.38
N GLU A 62 20.54 20.13 -23.10
CA GLU A 62 19.77 20.54 -24.29
C GLU A 62 19.88 19.55 -25.47
N THR A 63 20.90 18.67 -25.47
CA THR A 63 21.12 17.66 -26.51
C THR A 63 20.50 16.30 -26.17
N ALA A 64 19.79 16.18 -25.02
CA ALA A 64 19.16 14.94 -24.63
C ALA A 64 18.02 14.55 -25.58
N ILE A 65 17.91 13.25 -25.84
CA ILE A 65 16.87 12.66 -26.69
C ILE A 65 15.71 12.24 -25.78
N ASP A 66 14.52 12.76 -26.02
CA ASP A 66 13.29 12.30 -25.39
C ASP A 66 12.90 10.92 -25.98
N LEU A 67 12.85 9.89 -25.13
CA LEU A 67 12.49 8.53 -25.57
C LEU A 67 10.99 8.34 -25.76
N MET A 68 10.18 9.31 -25.30
CA MET A 68 8.73 9.29 -25.30
C MET A 68 8.15 10.53 -26.02
N GLU A 69 8.91 11.14 -26.93
CA GLU A 69 8.57 12.41 -27.59
C GLU A 69 7.12 12.44 -28.09
N GLY A 70 6.34 13.41 -27.58
CA GLY A 70 4.93 13.63 -27.93
C GLY A 70 3.94 12.66 -27.29
N GLU A 71 4.36 11.72 -26.45
CA GLU A 71 3.50 10.78 -25.77
C GLU A 71 2.95 11.36 -24.47
N PRO A 72 1.63 11.41 -24.25
CA PRO A 72 1.04 11.91 -23.00
C PRO A 72 0.98 10.80 -21.93
N PHE A 73 2.12 10.24 -21.56
CA PHE A 73 2.26 9.15 -20.60
C PHE A 73 3.49 9.35 -19.73
N ASP A 74 3.46 8.86 -18.48
CA ASP A 74 4.52 9.03 -17.52
C ASP A 74 5.49 7.83 -17.48
N CYS A 75 6.78 8.11 -17.42
CA CYS A 75 7.84 7.23 -16.97
C CYS A 75 8.93 8.07 -16.25
N PRO A 76 9.17 7.86 -14.94
CA PRO A 76 8.51 6.93 -14.02
C PRO A 76 7.00 7.14 -13.90
N GLN A 77 6.27 6.06 -13.59
CA GLN A 77 4.82 6.11 -13.47
C GLN A 77 4.40 6.89 -12.22
N LYS A 78 3.41 7.77 -12.37
CA LYS A 78 2.78 8.40 -11.19
C LYS A 78 1.83 7.42 -10.49
N PRO A 79 1.61 7.57 -9.15
CA PRO A 79 2.20 8.60 -8.28
C PRO A 79 3.53 8.19 -7.64
N PHE A 80 3.96 6.92 -7.69
CA PHE A 80 5.05 6.39 -6.86
C PHE A 80 6.19 5.71 -7.65
N GLY A 81 6.17 5.74 -8.97
CA GLY A 81 7.23 5.18 -9.80
C GLY A 81 8.58 5.90 -9.60
N GLY A 82 9.66 5.17 -9.80
CA GLY A 82 11.03 5.64 -9.59
C GLY A 82 12.03 4.95 -10.52
N ASP A 83 13.26 4.81 -10.06
CA ASP A 83 14.36 4.22 -10.84
C ASP A 83 14.12 2.74 -11.24
N GLU A 84 13.19 2.06 -10.56
CA GLU A 84 12.76 0.70 -10.90
C GLU A 84 11.95 0.62 -12.18
N ASP A 85 11.42 1.75 -12.68
CA ASP A 85 10.61 1.80 -13.89
C ASP A 85 11.44 1.84 -15.17
N TYR A 86 12.78 2.02 -15.10
CA TYR A 86 13.62 2.03 -16.30
C TYR A 86 15.01 1.43 -16.08
N ILE A 87 15.47 0.63 -17.02
CA ILE A 87 16.76 -0.05 -16.95
C ILE A 87 17.49 -0.08 -18.30
N TRP A 88 18.80 -0.24 -18.24
CA TRP A 88 19.61 -0.56 -19.40
C TRP A 88 19.58 -2.04 -19.76
N SER A 89 19.56 -2.35 -21.06
CA SER A 89 19.95 -3.70 -21.49
C SER A 89 21.45 -3.94 -21.21
N PRO A 90 21.89 -5.20 -20.96
CA PRO A 90 23.28 -5.50 -20.62
C PRO A 90 24.30 -5.11 -21.69
N ASP A 91 23.88 -5.03 -22.96
CA ASP A 91 24.72 -4.61 -24.08
C ASP A 91 24.69 -3.09 -24.33
N SER A 92 23.99 -2.33 -23.51
CA SER A 92 23.79 -0.87 -23.60
C SER A 92 23.19 -0.38 -24.94
N LYS A 93 22.48 -1.26 -25.66
CA LYS A 93 21.83 -0.90 -26.93
C LYS A 93 20.37 -0.54 -26.80
N ASN A 94 19.75 -0.94 -25.72
CA ASN A 94 18.34 -0.70 -25.47
C ASN A 94 18.14 -0.13 -24.08
N VAL A 95 17.06 0.62 -23.94
CA VAL A 95 16.48 1.05 -22.66
C VAL A 95 15.13 0.38 -22.53
N LEU A 96 14.89 -0.29 -21.39
CA LEU A 96 13.56 -0.75 -21.03
C LEU A 96 12.93 0.26 -20.09
N TYR A 97 11.64 0.52 -20.26
CA TYR A 97 10.89 1.41 -19.39
C TYR A 97 9.44 0.95 -19.23
N VAL A 98 8.87 1.25 -18.09
CA VAL A 98 7.49 0.90 -17.70
C VAL A 98 6.62 2.12 -17.87
N THR A 99 5.50 1.98 -18.53
CA THR A 99 4.50 3.05 -18.63
C THR A 99 3.12 2.50 -18.94
N LYS A 100 2.09 3.28 -18.59
CA LYS A 100 0.67 2.98 -18.85
C LYS A 100 0.22 3.82 -20.05
N LYS A 101 0.23 3.23 -21.26
CA LYS A 101 -0.18 3.94 -22.48
C LYS A 101 -1.67 3.84 -22.73
N SER A 102 -2.45 4.47 -21.87
CA SER A 102 -3.90 4.65 -21.99
C SER A 102 -4.30 6.06 -21.56
N ALA A 103 -5.50 6.51 -21.92
CA ALA A 103 -5.98 7.87 -21.62
C ALA A 103 -7.46 7.87 -21.26
N GLY A 104 -7.92 8.96 -20.65
CA GLY A 104 -9.33 9.20 -20.35
C GLY A 104 -9.93 8.11 -19.45
N THR A 105 -11.09 7.62 -19.82
CA THR A 105 -11.82 6.58 -19.04
C THR A 105 -11.02 5.27 -18.93
N GLU A 106 -10.33 4.86 -19.99
CA GLU A 106 -9.51 3.64 -19.95
C GLU A 106 -8.39 3.76 -18.92
N TYR A 107 -7.70 4.89 -18.88
CA TYR A 107 -6.68 5.15 -17.86
C TYR A 107 -7.25 5.03 -16.45
N ALA A 108 -8.42 5.61 -16.21
CA ALA A 108 -9.03 5.65 -14.88
C ALA A 108 -9.50 4.28 -14.35
N VAL A 109 -9.87 3.33 -15.24
CA VAL A 109 -10.47 2.04 -14.82
C VAL A 109 -9.56 0.84 -15.01
N SER A 110 -8.47 0.96 -15.76
CA SER A 110 -7.50 -0.12 -16.02
C SER A 110 -6.29 -0.02 -15.10
N THR A 111 -5.68 -1.17 -14.81
CA THR A 111 -4.36 -1.27 -14.15
C THR A 111 -3.26 -1.67 -15.12
N ASN A 112 -3.56 -1.77 -16.43
CA ASN A 112 -2.61 -2.24 -17.44
C ASN A 112 -1.42 -1.28 -17.58
N SER A 113 -0.25 -1.72 -17.15
CA SER A 113 1.05 -1.11 -17.49
C SER A 113 1.91 -2.12 -18.23
N ASP A 114 2.69 -1.63 -19.17
CA ASP A 114 3.54 -2.48 -20.02
C ASP A 114 5.02 -2.09 -19.91
N ILE A 115 5.89 -3.06 -20.21
CA ILE A 115 7.33 -2.86 -20.37
C ILE A 115 7.64 -2.61 -21.85
N TYR A 116 8.17 -1.43 -22.12
CA TYR A 116 8.59 -1.03 -23.46
C TYR A 116 10.10 -1.12 -23.60
N GLN A 117 10.58 -1.48 -24.78
CA GLN A 117 11.99 -1.48 -25.15
C GLN A 117 12.25 -0.44 -26.24
N TYR A 118 13.07 0.55 -25.95
CA TYR A 118 13.57 1.53 -26.91
C TYR A 118 14.96 1.11 -27.40
N ASN A 119 15.14 0.98 -28.72
CA ASN A 119 16.43 0.69 -29.32
C ASN A 119 17.14 1.99 -29.73
N ILE A 120 18.34 2.22 -29.16
CA ILE A 120 19.09 3.49 -29.33
C ILE A 120 19.49 3.75 -30.77
N ALA A 121 19.89 2.70 -31.53
CA ALA A 121 20.36 2.86 -32.89
C ALA A 121 19.23 3.10 -33.92
N THR A 122 18.12 2.36 -33.76
CA THR A 122 16.97 2.44 -34.68
C THR A 122 15.93 3.46 -34.26
N LYS A 123 15.97 3.92 -33.02
CA LYS A 123 14.96 4.80 -32.39
C LYS A 123 13.54 4.20 -32.39
N GLN A 124 13.44 2.88 -32.39
CA GLN A 124 12.15 2.18 -32.36
C GLN A 124 11.82 1.68 -30.97
N THR A 125 10.56 1.84 -30.59
CA THR A 125 9.99 1.32 -29.36
C THR A 125 9.15 0.07 -29.65
N THR A 126 9.29 -0.97 -28.81
CA THR A 126 8.53 -2.22 -28.90
C THR A 126 7.92 -2.52 -27.52
N ASN A 127 6.63 -2.84 -27.50
CA ASN A 127 5.96 -3.33 -26.28
C ASN A 127 6.34 -4.81 -26.07
N LEU A 128 6.95 -5.12 -24.93
CA LEU A 128 7.40 -6.48 -24.60
C LEU A 128 6.32 -7.33 -23.92
N THR A 129 5.31 -6.72 -23.33
CA THR A 129 4.31 -7.39 -22.47
C THR A 129 2.86 -7.21 -22.94
N GLN A 130 2.63 -6.76 -24.17
CA GLN A 130 1.34 -6.41 -24.78
C GLN A 130 0.20 -7.45 -24.59
N ASN A 131 0.55 -8.71 -24.30
CA ASN A 131 -0.42 -9.81 -24.14
C ASN A 131 -1.00 -9.91 -22.73
N ASN A 132 -0.40 -9.26 -21.75
CA ASN A 132 -0.94 -9.13 -20.41
C ASN A 132 -1.87 -7.91 -20.32
N LYS A 133 -2.78 -7.90 -19.34
CA LYS A 133 -3.75 -6.81 -19.15
C LYS A 133 -3.75 -6.25 -17.73
N GLY A 134 -2.97 -6.81 -16.84
CA GLY A 134 -2.69 -6.25 -15.53
C GLY A 134 -1.34 -5.52 -15.51
N TYR A 135 -0.80 -5.32 -14.33
CA TYR A 135 0.52 -4.68 -14.19
C TYR A 135 1.64 -5.57 -14.71
N ASP A 136 2.54 -4.99 -15.52
CA ASP A 136 3.89 -5.48 -15.78
C ASP A 136 4.89 -4.42 -15.34
N ASN A 137 5.73 -4.70 -14.35
CA ASN A 137 6.63 -3.72 -13.75
C ASN A 137 7.95 -4.33 -13.23
N SER A 138 8.85 -3.50 -12.73
CA SER A 138 10.12 -3.90 -12.11
C SER A 138 10.98 -4.81 -13.01
N PRO A 139 11.24 -4.48 -14.28
CA PRO A 139 12.08 -5.28 -15.14
C PRO A 139 13.52 -5.33 -14.61
N ALA A 140 14.15 -6.51 -14.67
CA ALA A 140 15.53 -6.67 -14.27
C ALA A 140 16.25 -7.72 -15.12
N TYR A 141 17.47 -7.44 -15.52
CA TYR A 141 18.34 -8.40 -16.21
C TYR A 141 19.25 -9.15 -15.24
N SER A 142 19.42 -10.42 -15.49
CA SER A 142 20.48 -11.20 -14.86
C SER A 142 21.85 -10.85 -15.46
N THR A 143 22.92 -11.28 -14.81
CA THR A 143 24.30 -11.12 -15.31
C THR A 143 24.55 -11.79 -16.66
N ASN A 144 23.76 -12.79 -17.05
CA ASN A 144 23.84 -13.47 -18.34
C ASN A 144 22.79 -12.97 -19.36
N GLY A 145 22.13 -11.86 -19.08
CA GLY A 145 21.22 -11.17 -20.01
C GLY A 145 19.80 -11.71 -20.05
N THR A 146 19.39 -12.56 -19.12
CA THR A 146 18.02 -13.04 -19.03
C THR A 146 17.14 -11.98 -18.35
N LEU A 147 16.03 -11.59 -18.99
CA LEU A 147 15.06 -10.62 -18.46
C LEU A 147 14.06 -11.31 -17.51
N ALA A 148 13.77 -10.68 -16.39
CA ALA A 148 12.64 -10.99 -15.52
C ALA A 148 11.88 -9.72 -15.14
N TRP A 149 10.61 -9.88 -14.73
CA TRP A 149 9.78 -8.79 -14.25
C TRP A 149 8.68 -9.31 -13.32
N LEU A 150 7.98 -8.39 -12.66
CA LEU A 150 6.77 -8.68 -11.88
C LEU A 150 5.53 -8.50 -12.74
N GLN A 151 4.56 -9.39 -12.60
CA GLN A 151 3.34 -9.39 -13.37
C GLN A 151 2.11 -9.72 -12.53
N MET A 152 1.07 -8.89 -12.64
CA MET A 152 -0.30 -9.20 -12.24
C MET A 152 -1.15 -9.48 -13.49
N LYS A 153 -2.11 -10.41 -13.40
CA LYS A 153 -2.82 -10.87 -14.60
C LYS A 153 -4.10 -10.08 -14.90
N ARG A 154 -4.82 -9.66 -13.86
CA ARG A 154 -6.19 -9.14 -13.98
C ARG A 154 -6.22 -7.63 -14.10
N ASP A 155 -6.75 -7.13 -15.20
CA ASP A 155 -7.00 -5.71 -15.39
C ASP A 155 -7.99 -5.16 -14.36
N GLY A 156 -7.72 -3.97 -13.84
CA GLY A 156 -8.52 -3.28 -12.84
C GLY A 156 -8.36 -3.80 -11.40
N TYR A 157 -7.58 -4.85 -11.17
CA TYR A 157 -7.33 -5.38 -9.83
C TYR A 157 -5.91 -5.07 -9.33
N GLU A 158 -5.75 -3.97 -8.62
CA GLU A 158 -4.45 -3.51 -8.11
C GLU A 158 -3.80 -4.43 -7.06
N SER A 159 -4.59 -5.28 -6.42
CA SER A 159 -4.14 -6.22 -5.38
C SER A 159 -4.14 -7.67 -5.85
N ASP A 160 -4.06 -7.87 -7.17
CA ASP A 160 -3.92 -9.19 -7.76
C ASP A 160 -2.63 -9.88 -7.31
N LYS A 161 -2.59 -11.19 -7.47
CA LYS A 161 -1.38 -11.95 -7.24
C LYS A 161 -0.25 -11.45 -8.14
N ASN A 162 0.86 -11.05 -7.53
CA ASN A 162 2.05 -10.60 -8.25
C ASN A 162 3.01 -11.76 -8.43
N ASP A 163 3.27 -12.13 -9.68
CA ASP A 163 4.10 -13.25 -10.09
C ASP A 163 5.46 -12.80 -10.65
N ILE A 164 6.46 -13.68 -10.63
CA ILE A 164 7.75 -13.48 -11.31
C ILE A 164 7.71 -14.14 -12.67
N ILE A 165 7.89 -13.35 -13.73
CA ILE A 165 8.00 -13.82 -15.10
C ILE A 165 9.45 -13.75 -15.55
N VAL A 166 9.90 -14.76 -16.29
CA VAL A 166 11.24 -14.81 -16.89
C VAL A 166 11.15 -15.09 -18.37
N ARG A 167 11.83 -14.28 -19.19
CA ARG A 167 11.91 -14.46 -20.64
C ARG A 167 13.03 -15.44 -20.99
N LEU A 168 12.66 -16.64 -21.42
CA LEU A 168 13.58 -17.68 -21.88
C LEU A 168 13.53 -17.80 -23.40
N GLU A 169 14.46 -18.56 -23.98
CA GLU A 169 14.52 -18.80 -25.45
C GLU A 169 13.22 -19.33 -26.07
N ASN A 170 12.40 -20.06 -25.28
CA ASN A 170 11.16 -20.68 -25.75
C ASN A 170 9.92 -19.87 -25.39
N GLY A 171 10.06 -18.66 -24.91
CA GLY A 171 8.98 -17.77 -24.45
C GLY A 171 9.03 -17.47 -22.95
N ASP A 172 8.05 -16.71 -22.52
CA ASP A 172 7.94 -16.26 -21.14
C ASP A 172 7.43 -17.38 -20.24
N VAL A 173 8.02 -17.48 -19.04
CA VAL A 173 7.70 -18.52 -18.04
C VAL A 173 7.36 -17.83 -16.72
N ASN A 174 6.15 -18.11 -16.21
CA ASN A 174 5.75 -17.70 -14.85
C ASN A 174 6.38 -18.65 -13.84
N LEU A 175 7.32 -18.16 -13.04
CA LEU A 175 8.04 -18.97 -12.05
C LEU A 175 7.18 -19.30 -10.82
N THR A 176 6.23 -18.46 -10.48
CA THR A 176 5.46 -18.53 -9.22
C THR A 176 3.98 -18.87 -9.44
N GLU A 177 3.57 -19.25 -10.67
CA GLU A 177 2.16 -19.50 -11.00
C GLU A 177 1.47 -20.49 -10.05
N GLY A 178 2.13 -21.60 -9.73
CA GLY A 178 1.60 -22.65 -8.84
C GLY A 178 1.78 -22.39 -7.34
N TRP A 179 2.32 -21.24 -6.96
CA TRP A 179 2.56 -20.87 -5.57
C TRP A 179 1.42 -20.03 -5.00
N ASP A 180 0.93 -20.38 -3.80
CA ASP A 180 -0.16 -19.68 -3.11
C ASP A 180 0.36 -18.49 -2.28
N GLY A 181 1.04 -17.55 -2.95
CA GLY A 181 1.61 -16.34 -2.37
C GLY A 181 1.76 -15.25 -3.43
N THR A 182 2.12 -14.05 -3.00
CA THR A 182 2.35 -12.88 -3.85
C THR A 182 3.75 -12.33 -3.61
N VAL A 183 4.42 -11.83 -4.64
CA VAL A 183 5.80 -11.33 -4.59
C VAL A 183 5.81 -9.81 -4.40
N ASN A 184 6.59 -9.30 -3.45
CA ASN A 184 6.76 -7.86 -3.26
C ASN A 184 7.87 -7.28 -4.15
N GLY A 185 8.99 -8.00 -4.29
CA GLY A 185 10.14 -7.57 -5.08
C GLY A 185 11.16 -8.69 -5.20
N PHE A 186 12.09 -8.57 -6.17
CA PHE A 186 13.07 -9.61 -6.41
C PHE A 186 14.44 -9.07 -6.84
N VAL A 187 15.46 -9.92 -6.70
CA VAL A 187 16.81 -9.71 -7.25
C VAL A 187 17.34 -11.01 -7.85
N TRP A 188 18.18 -10.91 -8.87
CA TRP A 188 18.85 -12.05 -9.47
C TRP A 188 20.00 -12.56 -8.59
N SER A 189 20.25 -13.87 -8.66
CA SER A 189 21.51 -14.43 -8.17
C SER A 189 22.68 -13.98 -9.06
N THR A 190 23.88 -13.88 -8.50
CA THR A 190 25.08 -13.42 -9.22
C THR A 190 25.46 -14.33 -10.39
N ASP A 191 25.05 -15.60 -10.38
CA ASP A 191 25.28 -16.56 -11.49
C ASP A 191 24.09 -16.65 -12.46
N GLY A 192 23.02 -15.86 -12.24
CA GLY A 192 21.84 -15.81 -13.09
C GLY A 192 21.01 -17.10 -13.15
N LYS A 193 21.19 -18.02 -12.17
CA LYS A 193 20.47 -19.31 -12.15
C LYS A 193 19.30 -19.35 -11.20
N LYS A 194 19.18 -18.35 -10.34
CA LYS A 194 18.10 -18.22 -9.35
C LYS A 194 17.62 -16.78 -9.29
N ILE A 195 16.42 -16.63 -8.76
CA ILE A 195 15.88 -15.36 -8.29
C ILE A 195 15.66 -15.49 -6.77
N TYR A 196 16.06 -14.45 -6.05
CA TYR A 196 15.69 -14.24 -4.66
C TYR A 196 14.59 -13.18 -4.61
N PHE A 197 13.59 -13.40 -3.78
CA PHE A 197 12.47 -12.47 -3.66
C PHE A 197 11.96 -12.40 -2.23
N ASN A 198 11.24 -11.35 -1.89
CA ASN A 198 10.54 -11.22 -0.63
C ASN A 198 9.04 -11.28 -0.82
N ALA A 199 8.35 -11.83 0.16
CA ALA A 199 6.91 -12.04 0.09
C ALA A 199 6.26 -12.07 1.47
N PRO A 200 5.00 -11.60 1.60
CA PRO A 200 4.25 -11.73 2.84
C PRO A 200 3.90 -13.20 3.13
N VAL A 201 4.10 -13.60 4.38
CA VAL A 201 3.76 -14.95 4.86
C VAL A 201 3.45 -14.94 6.35
N GLY A 202 2.26 -15.39 6.72
CA GLY A 202 1.87 -15.63 8.11
C GLY A 202 2.01 -14.42 9.04
N GLY A 203 1.75 -13.19 8.54
CA GLY A 203 1.88 -11.93 9.28
C GLY A 203 3.30 -11.38 9.36
N THR A 204 4.19 -11.82 8.50
CA THR A 204 5.58 -11.30 8.32
C THR A 204 5.89 -11.17 6.84
N VAL A 205 7.03 -10.58 6.49
CA VAL A 205 7.59 -10.61 5.13
C VAL A 205 8.92 -11.36 5.19
N GLN A 206 9.05 -12.43 4.40
CA GLN A 206 10.24 -13.29 4.43
C GLN A 206 10.92 -13.36 3.07
N ALA A 207 12.20 -13.77 3.07
CA ALA A 207 12.98 -13.99 1.86
C ALA A 207 12.82 -15.42 1.35
N PHE A 208 12.77 -15.55 0.03
CA PHE A 208 12.62 -16.82 -0.70
C PHE A 208 13.64 -16.93 -1.82
N GLU A 209 13.89 -18.16 -2.29
CA GLU A 209 14.62 -18.43 -3.53
C GLU A 209 13.78 -19.28 -4.48
N ILE A 210 13.98 -19.07 -5.79
CA ILE A 210 13.43 -19.91 -6.85
C ILE A 210 14.46 -20.12 -7.96
N ALA A 211 14.61 -21.35 -8.42
CA ALA A 211 15.55 -21.67 -9.50
C ALA A 211 14.92 -21.42 -10.87
N ILE A 212 15.74 -20.92 -11.81
CA ILE A 212 15.34 -20.84 -13.22
C ILE A 212 15.21 -22.27 -13.77
N PRO A 213 14.06 -22.65 -14.35
CA PRO A 213 13.85 -24.00 -14.84
C PRO A 213 14.75 -24.30 -16.05
N LYS A 214 15.20 -25.55 -16.15
CA LYS A 214 15.84 -26.04 -17.39
C LYS A 214 14.80 -26.08 -18.52
N LYS A 215 15.26 -25.95 -19.75
CA LYS A 215 14.41 -25.98 -20.95
C LYS A 215 13.37 -27.12 -20.90
N GLY A 216 12.09 -26.75 -21.05
CA GLY A 216 10.96 -27.71 -21.04
C GLY A 216 10.63 -28.34 -19.68
N LYS A 217 11.15 -27.78 -18.57
CA LYS A 217 10.79 -28.20 -17.22
C LYS A 217 9.89 -27.18 -16.55
N THR A 218 8.98 -27.66 -15.72
CA THR A 218 8.15 -26.83 -14.84
C THR A 218 9.01 -26.19 -13.76
N PRO A 219 8.76 -24.92 -13.38
CA PRO A 219 9.40 -24.30 -12.22
C PRO A 219 9.21 -25.12 -10.94
N ALA A 220 10.23 -25.17 -10.10
CA ALA A 220 10.11 -25.72 -8.76
C ALA A 220 9.34 -24.76 -7.84
N ALA A 221 8.77 -25.26 -6.76
CA ALA A 221 8.18 -24.40 -5.75
C ALA A 221 9.24 -23.47 -5.11
N PRO A 222 8.89 -22.23 -4.76
CA PRO A 222 9.77 -21.35 -4.00
C PRO A 222 10.18 -21.97 -2.67
N LYS A 223 11.43 -21.74 -2.28
CA LYS A 223 11.96 -22.17 -0.99
C LYS A 223 12.18 -20.95 -0.10
N GLN A 224 11.58 -20.95 1.09
CA GLN A 224 11.81 -19.90 2.10
C GLN A 224 13.24 -19.98 2.64
N ILE A 225 13.93 -18.83 2.75
CA ILE A 225 15.30 -18.70 3.24
C ILE A 225 15.33 -18.15 4.66
N SER A 226 14.47 -17.19 4.96
CA SER A 226 14.41 -16.55 6.29
C SER A 226 13.14 -16.95 7.03
N GLU A 227 13.22 -17.01 8.35
CA GLU A 227 12.10 -17.29 9.24
C GLU A 227 12.28 -16.52 10.55
N GLY A 228 11.20 -15.91 11.06
CA GLY A 228 11.23 -15.21 12.33
C GLY A 228 10.16 -14.11 12.42
N GLN A 229 10.10 -13.49 13.60
CA GLN A 229 9.17 -12.38 13.87
C GLN A 229 9.81 -11.05 13.45
N PHE A 230 10.02 -10.89 12.17
CA PHE A 230 10.57 -9.69 11.51
C PHE A 230 10.14 -9.66 10.04
N ASP A 231 10.34 -8.52 9.38
CA ASP A 231 10.18 -8.37 7.95
C ASP A 231 11.53 -8.24 7.24
N VAL A 232 11.71 -9.01 6.18
CA VAL A 232 12.67 -8.71 5.10
C VAL A 232 11.95 -7.77 4.14
N ASN A 233 11.98 -6.47 4.41
CA ASN A 233 11.16 -5.50 3.68
C ASN A 233 11.80 -5.00 2.36
N GLY A 234 12.97 -5.53 1.98
CA GLY A 234 13.62 -5.29 0.69
C GLY A 234 14.89 -6.10 0.53
N LEU A 235 15.23 -6.38 -0.73
CA LEU A 235 16.44 -7.08 -1.12
C LEU A 235 17.35 -6.10 -1.88
N ILE A 236 18.61 -5.97 -1.45
CA ILE A 236 19.59 -5.11 -2.12
C ILE A 236 20.33 -5.92 -3.20
N GLY A 237 20.72 -7.17 -2.88
CA GLY A 237 21.40 -8.05 -3.82
C GLY A 237 22.19 -9.17 -3.14
N GLN A 238 22.80 -10.04 -3.95
CA GLN A 238 23.66 -11.12 -3.47
C GLN A 238 25.11 -10.70 -3.38
N SER A 239 25.77 -10.99 -2.25
CA SER A 239 27.22 -10.87 -2.02
C SER A 239 27.77 -12.20 -1.53
N GLY A 240 28.39 -12.97 -2.42
CA GLY A 240 28.90 -14.30 -2.12
C GLY A 240 27.79 -15.25 -1.63
N LYS A 241 27.92 -15.74 -0.38
CA LYS A 241 26.94 -16.62 0.26
C LYS A 241 25.81 -15.89 0.99
N PHE A 242 25.78 -14.56 0.93
CA PHE A 242 24.80 -13.74 1.62
C PHE A 242 23.87 -13.00 0.65
N LEU A 243 22.64 -12.76 1.09
CA LEU A 243 21.81 -11.66 0.58
C LEU A 243 21.98 -10.46 1.50
N VAL A 244 22.19 -9.30 0.92
CA VAL A 244 22.11 -8.03 1.63
C VAL A 244 20.66 -7.57 1.58
N VAL A 245 20.07 -7.37 2.75
CA VAL A 245 18.63 -7.14 2.88
C VAL A 245 18.33 -5.98 3.83
N TYR A 246 17.18 -5.35 3.65
CA TYR A 246 16.55 -4.49 4.66
C TYR A 246 15.73 -5.36 5.60
N ARG A 247 15.92 -5.17 6.91
CA ARG A 247 15.15 -5.85 7.95
C ARG A 247 14.60 -4.84 8.95
N ARG A 248 13.37 -5.08 9.39
CA ARG A 248 12.70 -4.35 10.48
C ARG A 248 11.82 -5.29 11.29
N ASP A 249 11.35 -4.82 12.43
CA ASP A 249 10.26 -5.44 13.18
C ASP A 249 9.41 -4.34 13.86
N MET A 250 8.33 -4.70 14.55
CA MET A 250 7.43 -3.73 15.17
C MET A 250 8.11 -2.86 16.25
N ASN A 251 9.26 -3.30 16.77
CA ASN A 251 10.07 -2.57 17.77
C ASN A 251 11.21 -1.77 17.15
N HIS A 252 11.68 -2.14 15.96
CA HIS A 252 12.92 -1.60 15.38
C HIS A 252 12.67 -1.13 13.95
N ALA A 253 13.12 0.10 13.67
CA ALA A 253 13.17 0.66 12.32
C ALA A 253 14.13 -0.15 11.42
N THR A 254 14.02 0.09 10.11
CA THR A 254 14.81 -0.63 9.12
C THR A 254 16.31 -0.45 9.30
N GLU A 255 17.03 -1.56 9.32
CA GLU A 255 18.49 -1.66 9.27
C GLU A 255 18.93 -2.63 8.17
N ILE A 256 20.21 -2.57 7.77
CA ILE A 256 20.78 -3.44 6.74
C ILE A 256 21.38 -4.69 7.41
N TYR A 257 21.09 -5.85 6.81
CA TYR A 257 21.58 -7.15 7.29
C TYR A 257 22.19 -7.99 6.17
N ASN A 258 23.16 -8.83 6.54
CA ASN A 258 23.54 -10.00 5.76
C ASN A 258 22.63 -11.17 6.16
N LEU A 259 21.94 -11.76 5.20
CA LEU A 259 21.19 -13.00 5.36
C LEU A 259 21.98 -14.15 4.69
N ASN A 260 22.44 -15.12 5.46
CA ASN A 260 23.10 -16.31 4.92
C ASN A 260 22.08 -17.17 4.17
N ILE A 261 22.29 -17.35 2.85
CA ILE A 261 21.34 -18.04 1.96
C ILE A 261 21.13 -19.50 2.35
N ALA A 262 22.15 -20.17 2.89
CA ALA A 262 22.08 -21.59 3.23
C ALA A 262 21.48 -21.86 4.61
N SER A 263 21.81 -21.02 5.62
CA SER A 263 21.40 -21.23 7.01
C SER A 263 20.20 -20.38 7.45
N GLY A 264 19.91 -19.29 6.74
CA GLY A 264 18.90 -18.29 7.18
C GLY A 264 19.37 -17.36 8.30
N GLU A 265 20.60 -17.53 8.79
CA GLU A 265 21.16 -16.67 9.85
C GLU A 265 21.37 -15.23 9.35
N MET A 266 21.09 -14.28 10.22
CA MET A 266 21.21 -12.85 9.92
C MET A 266 22.29 -12.19 10.78
N GLN A 267 23.06 -11.30 10.14
CA GLN A 267 24.03 -10.44 10.80
C GLN A 267 23.73 -8.98 10.46
N GLN A 268 23.53 -8.14 11.46
CA GLN A 268 23.32 -6.70 11.29
C GLN A 268 24.59 -6.03 10.77
N LEU A 269 24.45 -5.12 9.80
CA LEU A 269 25.54 -4.38 9.18
C LEU A 269 25.46 -2.88 9.49
N SER A 270 24.27 -2.31 9.58
CA SER A 270 24.06 -0.91 9.95
C SER A 270 23.52 -0.81 11.39
N HIS A 271 23.84 0.28 12.07
CA HIS A 271 23.58 0.49 13.50
C HIS A 271 23.07 1.92 13.74
N ALA A 272 22.24 2.45 12.84
CA ALA A 272 21.82 3.84 12.86
C ALA A 272 20.97 4.19 14.09
N ASN A 273 20.22 3.24 14.62
CA ASN A 273 19.28 3.46 15.72
C ASN A 273 19.70 2.84 17.05
N ASP A 274 20.79 2.09 17.11
CA ASP A 274 21.21 1.34 18.31
C ASP A 274 21.34 2.24 19.55
N ALA A 275 21.92 3.44 19.41
CA ALA A 275 22.09 4.39 20.50
C ALA A 275 20.74 4.86 21.09
N ILE A 276 19.72 5.00 20.26
CA ILE A 276 18.37 5.39 20.69
C ILE A 276 17.72 4.21 21.42
N TYR A 277 17.84 2.99 20.90
CA TYR A 277 17.20 1.81 21.46
C TYR A 277 17.77 1.36 22.80
N GLN A 278 19.01 1.73 23.13
CA GLN A 278 19.62 1.44 24.44
C GLN A 278 18.84 2.04 25.62
N ASP A 279 18.20 3.18 25.41
CA ASP A 279 17.44 3.91 26.43
C ASP A 279 15.92 3.66 26.36
N ILE A 280 15.46 2.83 25.41
CA ILE A 280 14.03 2.54 25.21
C ILE A 280 13.71 1.13 25.69
N LYS A 281 12.70 1.02 26.55
CA LYS A 281 12.15 -0.26 26.96
C LYS A 281 11.19 -0.79 25.90
N MET A 282 11.59 -1.86 25.23
CA MET A 282 10.80 -2.46 24.16
C MET A 282 9.60 -3.22 24.69
N SER A 283 8.55 -3.26 23.87
CA SER A 283 7.31 -3.94 24.14
C SER A 283 7.33 -5.40 23.71
N LYS A 284 6.60 -6.25 24.41
CA LYS A 284 6.33 -7.61 23.94
C LYS A 284 5.33 -7.54 22.76
N VAL A 285 5.65 -8.22 21.66
CA VAL A 285 4.76 -8.46 20.54
C VAL A 285 4.44 -9.94 20.48
N GLU A 286 3.17 -10.29 20.58
CA GLU A 286 2.69 -11.68 20.59
C GLU A 286 1.96 -12.00 19.29
N LYS A 287 2.30 -13.13 18.67
CA LYS A 287 1.54 -13.71 17.56
C LYS A 287 0.44 -14.61 18.15
N ARG A 288 -0.80 -14.20 18.01
CA ARG A 288 -1.98 -14.95 18.49
C ARG A 288 -2.78 -15.49 17.30
N MET A 289 -3.22 -16.74 17.40
CA MET A 289 -4.14 -17.32 16.43
C MET A 289 -5.56 -17.19 16.97
N VAL A 290 -6.39 -16.44 16.27
CA VAL A 290 -7.78 -16.18 16.65
C VAL A 290 -8.72 -16.92 15.69
N LYS A 291 -9.74 -17.60 16.23
CA LYS A 291 -10.79 -18.22 15.42
C LYS A 291 -11.76 -17.16 14.92
N THR A 292 -11.96 -17.12 13.63
CA THR A 292 -12.97 -16.28 12.98
C THR A 292 -14.36 -16.89 13.11
N THR A 293 -15.41 -16.11 12.82
CA THR A 293 -16.81 -16.58 12.92
C THR A 293 -17.13 -17.74 11.97
N ASP A 294 -16.37 -17.92 10.88
CA ASP A 294 -16.49 -19.05 9.95
C ASP A 294 -15.45 -20.17 10.23
N GLY A 295 -14.79 -20.13 11.40
CA GLY A 295 -13.94 -21.19 11.93
C GLY A 295 -12.52 -21.24 11.38
N LYS A 296 -12.09 -20.26 10.58
CA LYS A 296 -10.70 -20.17 10.08
C LYS A 296 -9.77 -19.61 11.15
N ASP A 297 -8.46 -19.89 11.04
CA ASP A 297 -7.44 -19.35 11.92
C ASP A 297 -6.90 -18.04 11.33
N MET A 298 -6.94 -16.97 12.14
CA MET A 298 -6.48 -15.64 11.77
C MET A 298 -5.30 -15.21 12.63
N VAL A 299 -4.19 -14.86 12.01
CA VAL A 299 -3.04 -14.26 12.70
C VAL A 299 -3.45 -12.88 13.24
N THR A 300 -3.23 -12.68 14.53
CA THR A 300 -3.47 -11.39 15.21
C THR A 300 -2.23 -11.02 16.00
N TRP A 301 -1.70 -9.84 15.76
CA TRP A 301 -0.63 -9.29 16.59
C TRP A 301 -1.24 -8.63 17.81
N VAL A 302 -0.72 -8.96 19.00
CA VAL A 302 -1.06 -8.31 20.26
C VAL A 302 0.20 -7.67 20.81
N ILE A 303 0.18 -6.34 20.93
CA ILE A 303 1.32 -5.55 21.38
C ILE A 303 1.00 -5.03 22.78
N TYR A 304 1.90 -5.29 23.74
CA TYR A 304 1.72 -4.99 25.15
C TYR A 304 2.50 -3.75 25.57
N PRO A 305 2.06 -3.03 26.62
CA PRO A 305 2.85 -1.98 27.25
C PRO A 305 4.25 -2.49 27.65
N PRO A 306 5.30 -1.63 27.63
CA PRO A 306 6.67 -2.03 28.00
C PRO A 306 6.80 -2.67 29.39
N ASP A 307 5.99 -2.21 30.36
CA ASP A 307 5.93 -2.72 31.74
C ASP A 307 4.69 -3.55 32.00
N PHE A 308 4.29 -4.38 31.04
CA PHE A 308 3.10 -5.18 31.13
C PHE A 308 3.10 -6.11 32.37
N ASP A 309 2.05 -5.98 33.20
CA ASP A 309 1.78 -6.81 34.36
C ASP A 309 0.41 -7.49 34.19
N PRO A 310 0.32 -8.82 34.06
CA PRO A 310 -0.94 -9.52 33.82
C PRO A 310 -1.95 -9.41 34.98
N ASN A 311 -1.54 -8.87 36.14
CA ASN A 311 -2.43 -8.62 37.28
C ASN A 311 -3.09 -7.23 37.22
N LYS A 312 -2.73 -6.38 36.28
CA LYS A 312 -3.33 -5.06 36.06
C LYS A 312 -4.31 -5.10 34.92
N LYS A 313 -5.22 -4.12 34.89
CA LYS A 313 -6.15 -3.92 33.75
C LYS A 313 -5.68 -2.79 32.85
N TYR A 314 -5.73 -3.04 31.56
CA TYR A 314 -5.28 -2.10 30.51
C TYR A 314 -6.39 -1.71 29.56
N PRO A 315 -6.49 -0.42 29.18
CA PRO A 315 -7.28 -0.01 28.04
C PRO A 315 -6.73 -0.66 26.78
N THR A 316 -7.60 -1.00 25.83
CA THR A 316 -7.21 -1.80 24.65
C THR A 316 -7.73 -1.17 23.37
N LEU A 317 -6.89 -1.12 22.33
CA LEU A 317 -7.23 -0.58 21.02
C LEU A 317 -7.31 -1.69 19.98
N LEU A 318 -8.42 -1.74 19.24
CA LEU A 318 -8.49 -2.44 17.98
C LEU A 318 -7.89 -1.55 16.90
N TYR A 319 -6.84 -2.02 16.24
CA TYR A 319 -6.23 -1.36 15.09
C TYR A 319 -6.80 -1.91 13.79
N CYS A 320 -7.44 -1.06 13.01
CA CYS A 320 -7.96 -1.37 11.69
C CYS A 320 -6.95 -0.92 10.63
N GLN A 321 -6.30 -1.89 9.98
CA GLN A 321 -5.30 -1.63 8.93
C GLN A 321 -5.96 -1.10 7.66
N GLY A 322 -5.30 -0.12 7.02
CA GLY A 322 -5.64 0.38 5.68
C GLY A 322 -5.35 -0.63 4.55
N GLY A 323 -5.44 -0.19 3.35
CA GLY A 323 -5.31 -0.98 2.12
C GLY A 323 -6.62 -1.02 1.35
N PRO A 324 -7.40 -2.09 1.37
CA PRO A 324 -7.50 -3.17 2.37
C PRO A 324 -6.51 -4.34 2.23
N GLN A 325 -5.91 -4.52 1.06
CA GLN A 325 -5.05 -5.67 0.77
C GLN A 325 -3.56 -5.38 1.11
N GLY A 326 -3.30 -4.72 2.21
CA GLY A 326 -1.95 -4.52 2.76
C GLY A 326 -1.65 -5.47 3.92
N ALA A 327 -0.53 -6.19 3.89
CA ALA A 327 -0.14 -7.10 4.96
C ALA A 327 0.05 -6.37 6.29
N LEU A 328 -0.57 -6.87 7.35
CA LEU A 328 -0.24 -6.46 8.71
C LEU A 328 0.90 -7.33 9.22
N SER A 329 2.10 -6.96 8.80
CA SER A 329 3.35 -7.66 9.08
C SER A 329 4.07 -7.09 10.31
N GLN A 330 5.37 -7.31 10.41
CA GLN A 330 6.22 -6.72 11.43
C GLN A 330 6.71 -5.30 11.04
N PHE A 331 5.87 -4.53 10.31
CA PHE A 331 6.26 -3.21 9.84
C PHE A 331 6.49 -2.22 10.99
N TYR A 332 7.50 -1.35 10.84
CA TYR A 332 7.75 -0.20 11.68
C TYR A 332 7.25 1.07 10.96
N SER A 333 6.42 1.85 11.62
CA SER A 333 5.88 3.09 11.06
C SER A 333 6.11 4.26 12.01
N TYR A 334 6.57 5.39 11.49
CA TYR A 334 6.68 6.63 12.26
C TYR A 334 5.33 7.35 12.42
N ARG A 335 4.36 7.07 11.55
CA ARG A 335 3.00 7.64 11.61
C ARG A 335 2.10 6.83 12.55
N TRP A 336 1.81 5.60 12.19
CA TRP A 336 1.01 4.64 12.98
C TRP A 336 1.97 3.73 13.77
N ASN A 337 2.56 4.33 14.83
CA ASN A 337 3.58 3.65 15.62
C ASN A 337 2.95 2.92 16.80
N PHE A 338 2.95 1.59 16.77
CA PHE A 338 2.40 0.77 17.84
C PHE A 338 3.17 0.95 19.15
N GLN A 339 4.48 1.21 19.09
CA GLN A 339 5.30 1.41 20.29
C GLN A 339 4.87 2.67 21.05
N LEU A 340 4.51 3.74 20.34
CA LEU A 340 3.96 4.95 20.96
C LEU A 340 2.59 4.67 21.59
N MET A 341 1.72 3.89 20.93
CA MET A 341 0.40 3.55 21.48
C MET A 341 0.53 2.75 22.78
N VAL A 342 1.40 1.74 22.81
CA VAL A 342 1.57 0.90 24.00
C VAL A 342 2.38 1.60 25.10
N ALA A 343 3.27 2.52 24.77
CA ALA A 343 3.96 3.38 25.73
C ALA A 343 2.97 4.30 26.48
N GLN A 344 1.82 4.64 25.87
CA GLN A 344 0.72 5.32 26.55
C GLN A 344 -0.15 4.38 27.41
N GLY A 345 0.26 3.12 27.55
CA GLY A 345 -0.41 2.13 28.41
C GLY A 345 -1.58 1.39 27.79
N TYR A 346 -1.73 1.42 26.47
CA TYR A 346 -2.73 0.62 25.75
C TYR A 346 -2.18 -0.75 25.36
N ILE A 347 -3.05 -1.77 25.32
CA ILE A 347 -2.80 -2.97 24.53
C ILE A 347 -3.30 -2.69 23.11
N VAL A 348 -2.54 -3.07 22.09
CA VAL A 348 -2.98 -2.94 20.68
C VAL A 348 -3.26 -4.32 20.11
N VAL A 349 -4.44 -4.49 19.52
CA VAL A 349 -4.89 -5.70 18.84
C VAL A 349 -4.95 -5.41 17.35
N ALA A 350 -4.11 -6.08 16.58
CA ALA A 350 -3.87 -5.81 15.16
C ALA A 350 -4.03 -7.10 14.33
N PRO A 351 -5.26 -7.43 13.88
CA PRO A 351 -5.55 -8.69 13.17
C PRO A 351 -5.24 -8.64 11.67
N ASN A 352 -4.76 -9.75 11.14
CA ASN A 352 -4.65 -10.02 9.70
C ASN A 352 -5.98 -10.57 9.15
N ARG A 353 -7.01 -9.71 9.14
CA ARG A 353 -8.36 -10.06 8.66
C ARG A 353 -8.38 -10.39 7.16
N ARG A 354 -9.51 -10.94 6.65
CA ARG A 354 -9.71 -11.17 5.21
C ARG A 354 -9.34 -9.96 4.37
N GLY A 355 -8.71 -10.22 3.22
CA GLY A 355 -8.19 -9.23 2.31
C GLY A 355 -6.70 -8.95 2.47
N MET A 356 -6.06 -9.38 3.56
CA MET A 356 -4.62 -9.15 3.75
C MET A 356 -3.78 -10.26 3.12
N PRO A 357 -2.71 -9.94 2.35
CA PRO A 357 -1.84 -10.94 1.73
C PRO A 357 -0.98 -11.69 2.78
N GLY A 358 -0.44 -12.84 2.35
CA GLY A 358 0.41 -13.70 3.20
C GLY A 358 -0.33 -14.83 3.90
N HIS A 359 -1.61 -15.02 3.59
CA HIS A 359 -2.47 -16.07 4.13
C HIS A 359 -3.15 -16.88 3.00
N GLY A 360 -2.54 -16.90 1.82
CA GLY A 360 -3.09 -17.46 0.59
C GLY A 360 -3.80 -16.43 -0.28
N VAL A 361 -3.87 -16.70 -1.58
CA VAL A 361 -4.51 -15.83 -2.57
C VAL A 361 -6.01 -15.70 -2.31
N GLU A 362 -6.68 -16.80 -1.97
CA GLU A 362 -8.10 -16.79 -1.62
C GLU A 362 -8.40 -15.86 -0.44
N TRP A 363 -7.58 -15.87 0.61
CA TRP A 363 -7.75 -14.99 1.78
C TRP A 363 -7.67 -13.51 1.38
N ASN A 364 -6.74 -13.16 0.50
CA ASN A 364 -6.59 -11.81 -0.03
C ASN A 364 -7.80 -11.37 -0.85
N GLU A 365 -8.32 -12.23 -1.73
CA GLU A 365 -9.41 -11.93 -2.65
C GLU A 365 -10.79 -11.84 -1.98
N GLN A 366 -10.99 -12.52 -0.85
CA GLN A 366 -12.29 -12.61 -0.17
C GLN A 366 -12.87 -11.26 0.27
N ILE A 367 -12.08 -10.20 0.30
CA ILE A 367 -12.59 -8.87 0.65
C ILE A 367 -13.27 -8.18 -0.53
N SER A 368 -12.86 -8.47 -1.75
CA SER A 368 -13.45 -7.85 -2.96
C SER A 368 -14.94 -8.17 -3.03
N LYS A 369 -15.78 -7.14 -3.17
CA LYS A 369 -17.25 -7.17 -3.16
C LYS A 369 -17.88 -7.58 -1.81
N ASP A 370 -17.07 -7.65 -0.74
CA ASP A 370 -17.52 -7.98 0.63
C ASP A 370 -16.90 -7.04 1.70
N TYR A 371 -16.73 -5.77 1.37
CA TYR A 371 -16.00 -4.79 2.19
C TYR A 371 -16.54 -4.62 3.62
N GLY A 372 -17.83 -4.78 3.83
CA GLY A 372 -18.47 -4.74 5.15
C GLY A 372 -18.87 -6.13 5.69
N GLY A 373 -18.36 -7.21 5.09
CA GLY A 373 -18.76 -8.57 5.40
C GLY A 373 -17.87 -9.31 6.39
N GLN A 374 -17.23 -10.40 5.95
CA GLN A 374 -16.45 -11.28 6.84
C GLN A 374 -15.26 -10.56 7.48
N ASN A 375 -14.60 -9.67 6.77
CA ASN A 375 -13.48 -8.90 7.31
C ASN A 375 -13.86 -8.05 8.55
N MET A 376 -15.08 -7.52 8.62
CA MET A 376 -15.57 -6.79 9.79
C MET A 376 -15.83 -7.73 10.97
N ARG A 377 -16.37 -8.92 10.71
CA ARG A 377 -16.50 -9.97 11.74
C ARG A 377 -15.14 -10.47 12.22
N ASP A 378 -14.14 -10.51 11.36
CA ASP A 378 -12.76 -10.86 11.72
C ASP A 378 -12.18 -9.84 12.71
N TYR A 379 -12.37 -8.52 12.49
CA TYR A 379 -11.99 -7.48 13.45
C TYR A 379 -12.64 -7.69 14.81
N LEU A 380 -13.96 -7.92 14.83
CA LEU A 380 -14.69 -8.16 16.09
C LEU A 380 -14.25 -9.46 16.76
N SER A 381 -13.99 -10.53 16.00
CA SER A 381 -13.46 -11.78 16.54
C SER A 381 -12.12 -11.59 17.25
N ALA A 382 -11.23 -10.75 16.69
CA ALA A 382 -9.93 -10.47 17.26
C ALA A 382 -10.03 -9.73 18.61
N ILE A 383 -10.81 -8.66 18.66
CA ILE A 383 -10.95 -7.87 19.89
C ILE A 383 -11.72 -8.67 20.97
N ASP A 384 -12.75 -9.43 20.58
CA ASP A 384 -13.53 -10.26 21.50
C ASP A 384 -12.69 -11.41 22.08
N ASP A 385 -11.74 -11.96 21.30
CA ASP A 385 -10.84 -13.00 21.81
C ASP A 385 -9.88 -12.43 22.86
N VAL A 386 -9.24 -11.31 22.58
CA VAL A 386 -8.32 -10.65 23.53
C VAL A 386 -9.07 -10.10 24.75
N ALA A 387 -10.32 -9.67 24.59
CA ALA A 387 -11.17 -9.20 25.70
C ALA A 387 -11.55 -10.29 26.71
N LYS A 388 -11.30 -11.58 26.44
CA LYS A 388 -11.46 -12.66 27.43
C LYS A 388 -10.40 -12.64 28.52
N GLU A 389 -9.27 -12.01 28.26
CA GLU A 389 -8.14 -11.93 29.16
C GLU A 389 -8.44 -11.05 30.39
N THR A 390 -7.99 -11.48 31.57
CA THR A 390 -8.24 -10.78 32.82
C THR A 390 -7.60 -9.39 32.91
N TYR A 391 -6.53 -9.18 32.16
CA TYR A 391 -5.80 -7.92 32.09
C TYR A 391 -6.45 -6.90 31.12
N VAL A 392 -7.46 -7.27 30.35
CA VAL A 392 -8.19 -6.32 29.48
C VAL A 392 -9.31 -5.63 30.26
N ASP A 393 -9.33 -4.32 30.18
CA ASP A 393 -10.44 -3.53 30.69
C ASP A 393 -11.49 -3.34 29.59
N LYS A 394 -12.56 -4.11 29.66
CA LYS A 394 -13.66 -4.09 28.68
C LYS A 394 -14.42 -2.76 28.62
N ASP A 395 -14.38 -1.98 29.70
CA ASP A 395 -15.01 -0.68 29.77
C ASP A 395 -14.12 0.44 29.20
N ARG A 396 -12.90 0.12 28.78
CA ARG A 396 -11.91 1.05 28.21
C ARG A 396 -11.31 0.51 26.92
N MET A 397 -12.17 0.23 25.94
CA MET A 397 -11.74 -0.19 24.60
C MET A 397 -12.01 0.90 23.56
N GLY A 398 -11.09 1.08 22.61
CA GLY A 398 -11.21 1.99 21.46
C GLY A 398 -10.95 1.29 20.14
N CYS A 399 -11.39 1.91 19.04
CA CYS A 399 -11.17 1.40 17.69
C CYS A 399 -10.58 2.52 16.83
N VAL A 400 -9.44 2.26 16.17
CA VAL A 400 -8.67 3.27 15.42
C VAL A 400 -8.24 2.73 14.07
N GLY A 401 -8.17 3.58 13.04
CA GLY A 401 -7.72 3.16 11.73
C GLY A 401 -7.66 4.30 10.71
N ALA A 402 -6.94 4.06 9.61
CA ALA A 402 -6.78 5.01 8.52
C ALA A 402 -7.16 4.39 7.17
N SER A 403 -7.59 5.23 6.22
CA SER A 403 -7.94 4.80 4.86
C SER A 403 -9.07 3.77 4.87
N TYR A 404 -8.88 2.59 4.30
CA TYR A 404 -9.80 1.47 4.51
C TYR A 404 -10.00 1.15 6.01
N GLY A 405 -8.98 1.34 6.85
CA GLY A 405 -9.11 1.23 8.31
C GLY A 405 -10.03 2.31 8.89
N GLY A 406 -10.00 3.52 8.38
CA GLY A 406 -10.92 4.61 8.71
C GLY A 406 -12.36 4.30 8.26
N TYR A 407 -12.54 3.71 7.07
CA TYR A 407 -13.80 3.13 6.64
C TYR A 407 -14.31 2.07 7.62
N SER A 408 -13.42 1.17 8.04
CA SER A 408 -13.76 0.13 9.01
C SER A 408 -14.23 0.73 10.33
N VAL A 409 -13.59 1.79 10.80
CA VAL A 409 -14.01 2.55 11.99
C VAL A 409 -15.40 3.14 11.81
N PHE A 410 -15.69 3.83 10.71
CA PHE A 410 -17.03 4.38 10.44
C PHE A 410 -18.10 3.30 10.35
N TYR A 411 -17.79 2.17 9.72
CA TYR A 411 -18.70 1.06 9.58
C TYR A 411 -18.98 0.38 10.93
N LEU A 412 -17.92 0.12 11.71
CA LEU A 412 -18.02 -0.48 13.04
C LEU A 412 -18.71 0.45 14.05
N ALA A 413 -18.64 1.77 13.90
CA ALA A 413 -19.34 2.73 14.78
C ALA A 413 -20.86 2.51 14.82
N SER A 414 -21.44 1.88 13.79
CA SER A 414 -22.86 1.51 13.77
C SER A 414 -23.15 0.06 14.19
N ARG A 415 -22.11 -0.75 14.50
CA ARG A 415 -22.23 -2.22 14.68
C ARG A 415 -21.35 -2.78 15.79
N HIS A 416 -20.76 -1.93 16.64
CA HIS A 416 -19.82 -2.37 17.69
C HIS A 416 -20.53 -2.97 18.93
N GLU A 417 -21.86 -2.85 19.04
CA GLU A 417 -22.66 -3.44 20.12
C GLU A 417 -22.12 -3.10 21.52
N GLY A 418 -21.74 -1.83 21.72
CA GLY A 418 -21.23 -1.32 22.99
C GLY A 418 -19.78 -1.70 23.35
N ARG A 419 -19.03 -2.34 22.43
CA ARG A 419 -17.63 -2.75 22.68
C ARG A 419 -16.68 -1.59 22.88
N PHE A 420 -16.85 -0.51 22.12
CA PHE A 420 -15.90 0.61 22.10
C PHE A 420 -16.47 1.86 22.77
N LYS A 421 -15.61 2.60 23.45
CA LYS A 421 -15.90 3.91 24.07
C LYS A 421 -15.40 5.08 23.24
N SER A 422 -14.62 4.81 22.20
CA SER A 422 -14.02 5.83 21.35
C SER A 422 -13.67 5.29 19.97
N PHE A 423 -13.79 6.16 18.97
CA PHE A 423 -13.37 5.91 17.61
C PHE A 423 -12.40 6.99 17.13
N ILE A 424 -11.40 6.59 16.30
CA ILE A 424 -10.56 7.50 15.54
C ILE A 424 -10.50 7.02 14.09
N ALA A 425 -11.05 7.80 13.17
CA ALA A 425 -11.03 7.55 11.74
C ALA A 425 -10.17 8.60 11.03
N HIS A 426 -9.10 8.18 10.40
CA HIS A 426 -8.20 9.03 9.62
C HIS A 426 -8.37 8.73 8.14
N ASP A 427 -8.68 9.75 7.34
CA ASP A 427 -8.91 9.67 5.89
C ASP A 427 -9.78 8.45 5.51
N GLY A 428 -10.87 8.25 6.27
CA GLY A 428 -11.76 7.11 6.13
C GLY A 428 -12.87 7.35 5.13
N ILE A 429 -13.26 6.29 4.40
CA ILE A 429 -14.39 6.37 3.47
C ILE A 429 -15.70 6.29 4.26
N PHE A 430 -16.52 7.32 4.18
CA PHE A 430 -17.81 7.42 4.84
C PHE A 430 -18.99 7.18 3.91
N ASN A 431 -18.90 7.67 2.67
CA ASN A 431 -19.96 7.58 1.67
C ASN A 431 -19.41 7.08 0.33
N TRP A 432 -19.64 5.81 0.03
CA TRP A 432 -19.17 5.18 -1.19
C TRP A 432 -19.67 5.83 -2.49
N ARG A 433 -20.83 6.51 -2.47
CA ARG A 433 -21.34 7.17 -3.68
C ARG A 433 -20.52 8.43 -3.99
N SER A 434 -20.27 9.28 -3.00
CA SER A 434 -19.42 10.45 -3.18
C SER A 434 -17.95 10.05 -3.38
N MET A 435 -17.48 8.98 -2.72
CA MET A 435 -16.16 8.40 -2.94
C MET A 435 -15.95 7.99 -4.40
N TYR A 436 -16.87 7.20 -4.98
CA TYR A 436 -16.81 6.78 -6.38
C TYR A 436 -16.78 7.98 -7.34
N GLY A 437 -17.51 9.04 -7.03
CA GLY A 437 -17.60 10.24 -7.87
C GLY A 437 -16.42 11.21 -7.74
N THR A 438 -15.52 10.98 -6.77
CA THR A 438 -14.48 11.97 -6.43
C THR A 438 -13.10 11.39 -6.16
N THR A 439 -12.92 10.08 -6.01
CA THR A 439 -11.59 9.45 -5.91
C THR A 439 -10.86 9.53 -7.25
N GLU A 440 -9.54 9.52 -7.20
CA GLU A 440 -8.68 9.67 -8.38
C GLU A 440 -8.42 8.33 -9.13
N GLU A 441 -8.46 7.17 -8.45
CA GLU A 441 -8.27 5.84 -9.06
C GLU A 441 -9.56 5.03 -9.05
N LEU A 442 -10.26 5.00 -10.19
CA LEU A 442 -11.55 4.32 -10.30
C LEU A 442 -11.43 2.80 -10.43
N PHE A 443 -10.27 2.27 -10.83
CA PHE A 443 -10.09 0.83 -10.98
C PHE A 443 -10.33 0.09 -9.65
N PHE A 444 -9.80 0.59 -8.51
CA PHE A 444 -9.97 -0.12 -7.26
C PHE A 444 -11.43 -0.13 -6.77
N VAL A 445 -12.15 0.99 -6.87
CA VAL A 445 -13.57 1.02 -6.47
C VAL A 445 -14.45 0.20 -7.41
N ASN A 446 -14.12 0.13 -8.70
CA ASN A 446 -14.82 -0.75 -9.64
C ASN A 446 -14.63 -2.22 -9.29
N TRP A 447 -13.39 -2.63 -9.01
CA TRP A 447 -13.08 -4.02 -8.65
C TRP A 447 -13.70 -4.41 -7.30
N ASP A 448 -13.40 -3.63 -6.28
CA ASP A 448 -13.69 -3.99 -4.90
C ASP A 448 -15.16 -3.76 -4.49
N LEU A 449 -15.84 -2.79 -5.09
CA LEU A 449 -17.29 -2.62 -4.88
C LEU A 449 -18.14 -3.38 -5.91
N GLY A 450 -17.51 -3.89 -6.97
CA GLY A 450 -18.16 -4.65 -8.04
C GLY A 450 -18.68 -3.79 -9.18
N GLY A 451 -18.49 -2.47 -9.18
CA GLY A 451 -18.88 -1.55 -10.24
C GLY A 451 -19.47 -0.24 -9.75
N ALA A 452 -20.02 0.55 -10.68
CA ALA A 452 -20.56 1.86 -10.41
C ALA A 452 -21.91 1.82 -9.66
N TYR A 453 -22.18 2.82 -8.81
CA TYR A 453 -23.43 2.91 -8.04
C TYR A 453 -24.70 3.11 -8.91
N TRP A 454 -24.53 3.57 -10.15
CA TRP A 454 -25.64 3.71 -11.12
C TRP A 454 -25.93 2.44 -11.92
N ASP A 455 -25.07 1.42 -11.85
CA ASP A 455 -25.36 0.11 -12.48
C ASP A 455 -26.39 -0.66 -11.62
N LYS A 456 -27.66 -0.41 -11.90
CA LYS A 456 -28.78 -0.94 -11.11
C LYS A 456 -28.99 -2.45 -11.29
N ASN A 457 -28.44 -3.04 -12.35
CA ASN A 457 -28.54 -4.46 -12.63
C ASN A 457 -27.39 -5.29 -12.01
N ASN A 458 -26.38 -4.62 -11.46
CA ASN A 458 -25.22 -5.26 -10.84
C ASN A 458 -25.48 -5.48 -9.34
N ALA A 459 -25.86 -6.69 -8.97
CA ALA A 459 -26.21 -7.03 -7.59
C ALA A 459 -25.04 -6.82 -6.60
N ALA A 460 -23.80 -7.09 -7.01
CA ALA A 460 -22.62 -6.90 -6.16
C ALA A 460 -22.38 -5.41 -5.87
N ALA A 461 -22.43 -4.56 -6.90
CA ALA A 461 -22.32 -3.12 -6.73
C ALA A 461 -23.46 -2.58 -5.85
N GLN A 462 -24.72 -2.94 -6.13
CA GLN A 462 -25.86 -2.46 -5.34
C GLN A 462 -25.76 -2.89 -3.87
N LYS A 463 -25.28 -4.10 -3.57
CA LYS A 463 -25.00 -4.55 -2.19
C LYS A 463 -23.96 -3.65 -1.52
N SER A 464 -22.84 -3.37 -2.19
CA SER A 464 -21.79 -2.52 -1.67
C SER A 464 -22.28 -1.12 -1.29
N TYR A 465 -23.09 -0.48 -2.15
CA TYR A 465 -23.63 0.86 -1.90
C TYR A 465 -24.82 0.92 -0.95
N SER A 466 -25.49 -0.21 -0.68
CA SER A 466 -26.60 -0.27 0.28
C SER A 466 -26.21 -0.81 1.65
N GLU A 467 -25.51 -1.95 1.69
CA GLU A 467 -25.24 -2.68 2.95
C GLU A 467 -23.87 -2.31 3.56
N PHE A 468 -22.88 -1.95 2.72
CA PHE A 468 -21.51 -1.68 3.15
C PHE A 468 -21.15 -0.18 3.18
N ASN A 469 -22.14 0.69 3.02
CA ASN A 469 -21.94 2.13 2.96
C ASN A 469 -22.22 2.77 4.34
N PRO A 470 -21.20 3.27 5.08
CA PRO A 470 -21.36 3.77 6.45
C PRO A 470 -22.43 4.86 6.59
N VAL A 471 -22.54 5.77 5.62
CA VAL A 471 -23.51 6.88 5.64
C VAL A 471 -24.96 6.41 5.83
N ASN A 472 -25.30 5.19 5.38
CA ASN A 472 -26.63 4.63 5.50
C ASN A 472 -27.01 4.21 6.93
N PHE A 473 -26.07 4.26 7.89
CA PHE A 473 -26.24 3.73 9.24
C PHE A 473 -25.77 4.69 10.33
N VAL A 474 -25.54 5.95 10.00
CA VAL A 474 -25.08 6.97 10.93
C VAL A 474 -26.09 7.21 12.07
N ASP A 475 -27.38 6.94 11.84
CA ASP A 475 -28.45 6.97 12.84
C ASP A 475 -28.23 6.01 14.02
N ARG A 476 -27.29 5.04 13.88
CA ARG A 476 -26.92 4.07 14.90
C ARG A 476 -25.64 4.43 15.65
N TRP A 477 -25.00 5.54 15.28
CA TRP A 477 -23.81 6.00 15.98
C TRP A 477 -24.17 6.56 17.36
N ASP A 478 -23.44 6.15 18.38
CA ASP A 478 -23.70 6.53 19.79
C ASP A 478 -22.42 6.85 20.58
N THR A 479 -21.27 6.72 19.95
CA THR A 479 -19.96 6.72 20.60
C THR A 479 -19.08 7.87 20.10
N PRO A 480 -18.30 8.55 20.96
CA PRO A 480 -17.39 9.62 20.58
C PRO A 480 -16.44 9.25 19.42
N ILE A 481 -16.26 10.17 18.46
CA ILE A 481 -15.44 9.95 17.28
C ILE A 481 -14.54 11.14 16.94
N LEU A 482 -13.23 10.89 16.78
CA LEU A 482 -12.26 11.80 16.17
C LEU A 482 -12.13 11.49 14.69
N ILE A 483 -12.32 12.49 13.84
CA ILE A 483 -12.18 12.41 12.39
C ILE A 483 -10.98 13.23 12.00
N ILE A 484 -10.05 12.63 11.24
CA ILE A 484 -8.83 13.27 10.75
C ILE A 484 -8.87 13.27 9.24
N GLN A 485 -8.55 14.41 8.59
CA GLN A 485 -8.67 14.53 7.14
C GLN A 485 -7.60 15.46 6.56
N GLY A 486 -6.92 14.99 5.51
CA GLY A 486 -6.05 15.78 4.65
C GLY A 486 -6.83 16.59 3.60
N GLY A 487 -6.44 17.83 3.37
CA GLY A 487 -7.08 18.71 2.39
C GLY A 487 -6.73 18.41 0.95
N LEU A 488 -5.54 17.85 0.72
CA LEU A 488 -5.03 17.42 -0.58
C LEU A 488 -5.15 15.89 -0.77
N ASP A 489 -5.94 15.22 0.04
CA ASP A 489 -6.21 13.79 -0.15
C ASP A 489 -7.21 13.62 -1.31
N PHE A 490 -6.72 13.15 -2.46
CA PHE A 490 -7.55 12.83 -3.62
C PHE A 490 -7.86 11.34 -3.72
N ARG A 491 -7.16 10.48 -2.92
CA ARG A 491 -7.46 9.07 -2.76
C ARG A 491 -8.76 8.86 -1.96
N VAL A 492 -8.84 9.47 -0.77
CA VAL A 492 -10.05 9.53 0.06
C VAL A 492 -10.43 11.01 0.23
N PRO A 493 -11.20 11.56 -0.74
CA PRO A 493 -11.38 13.00 -0.84
C PRO A 493 -12.01 13.64 0.39
N ILE A 494 -11.64 14.89 0.64
CA ILE A 494 -12.04 15.72 1.79
C ILE A 494 -13.54 15.61 2.17
N GLY A 495 -14.41 15.42 1.18
CA GLY A 495 -15.85 15.25 1.40
C GLY A 495 -16.18 14.12 2.37
N GLN A 496 -15.37 13.06 2.42
CA GLN A 496 -15.60 11.92 3.30
C GLN A 496 -15.51 12.29 4.77
N GLY A 497 -14.47 13.01 5.17
CA GLY A 497 -14.31 13.52 6.53
C GLY A 497 -15.35 14.57 6.89
N LEU A 498 -15.66 15.49 5.97
CA LEU A 498 -16.66 16.55 6.20
C LEU A 498 -18.07 15.98 6.36
N GLU A 499 -18.51 15.06 5.50
CA GLU A 499 -19.81 14.39 5.61
C GLU A 499 -19.93 13.64 6.96
N ALA A 500 -18.89 12.89 7.35
CA ALA A 500 -18.88 12.14 8.60
C ALA A 500 -18.94 13.05 9.84
N PHE A 501 -18.16 14.14 9.84
CA PHE A 501 -18.14 15.07 10.96
C PHE A 501 -19.47 15.82 11.12
N GLN A 502 -20.07 16.32 10.04
CA GLN A 502 -21.38 16.97 10.09
C GLN A 502 -22.46 16.01 10.58
N ALA A 503 -22.45 14.75 10.10
CA ALA A 503 -23.40 13.75 10.53
C ALA A 503 -23.28 13.49 12.05
N ALA A 504 -22.07 13.29 12.57
CA ALA A 504 -21.81 13.10 13.99
C ALA A 504 -22.28 14.27 14.84
N GLN A 505 -21.97 15.51 14.44
CA GLN A 505 -22.41 16.73 15.15
C GLN A 505 -23.92 16.88 15.16
N LEU A 506 -24.60 16.66 14.03
CA LEU A 506 -26.06 16.76 13.93
C LEU A 506 -26.79 15.68 14.72
N GLN A 507 -26.18 14.52 14.93
CA GLN A 507 -26.67 13.46 15.80
C GLN A 507 -26.38 13.70 17.29
N GLY A 508 -25.70 14.80 17.64
CA GLY A 508 -25.33 15.12 19.02
C GLY A 508 -24.20 14.27 19.58
N ILE A 509 -23.43 13.59 18.73
CA ILE A 509 -22.32 12.72 19.14
C ILE A 509 -21.09 13.60 19.43
N LYS A 510 -20.43 13.37 20.59
CA LYS A 510 -19.14 14.01 20.87
C LYS A 510 -18.18 13.70 19.74
N SER A 511 -17.78 14.72 18.99
CA SER A 511 -16.91 14.54 17.83
C SER A 511 -15.96 15.72 17.66
N LYS A 512 -14.81 15.45 17.03
CA LYS A 512 -13.79 16.44 16.67
C LYS A 512 -13.33 16.19 15.24
N LEU A 513 -13.13 17.26 14.49
CA LEU A 513 -12.46 17.22 13.17
C LEU A 513 -11.05 17.79 13.34
N LEU A 514 -10.05 17.00 12.99
CA LEU A 514 -8.66 17.41 12.85
C LEU A 514 -8.35 17.52 11.35
N TYR A 515 -8.30 18.74 10.86
CA TYR A 515 -8.16 19.04 9.44
C TYR A 515 -6.77 19.60 9.13
N PHE A 516 -6.09 18.99 8.16
CA PHE A 516 -4.77 19.41 7.68
C PHE A 516 -4.87 19.93 6.25
N PRO A 517 -4.94 21.24 6.02
CA PRO A 517 -5.22 21.83 4.69
C PRO A 517 -4.24 21.46 3.59
N GLU A 518 -2.96 21.24 3.95
CA GLU A 518 -1.86 21.03 3.02
C GLU A 518 -1.29 19.60 3.07
N GLU A 519 -1.91 18.69 3.83
CA GLU A 519 -1.53 17.27 3.85
C GLU A 519 -2.40 16.48 2.88
N ASN A 520 -1.82 15.42 2.34
CA ASN A 520 -2.48 14.46 1.47
C ASN A 520 -3.10 13.30 2.29
N HIS A 521 -3.15 12.10 1.70
CA HIS A 521 -3.59 10.87 2.37
C HIS A 521 -2.70 10.48 3.57
N TRP A 522 -1.55 11.12 3.70
CA TRP A 522 -0.59 10.94 4.79
C TRP A 522 -0.23 12.28 5.42
N VAL A 523 -0.06 12.31 6.75
CA VAL A 523 0.47 13.49 7.44
C VAL A 523 1.99 13.38 7.46
N LEU A 524 2.65 14.09 6.54
CA LEU A 524 4.09 13.96 6.30
C LEU A 524 4.91 15.13 6.86
N ASN A 525 4.32 16.31 7.00
CA ASN A 525 4.99 17.44 7.64
C ASN A 525 5.24 17.11 9.12
N SER A 526 6.49 17.25 9.56
CA SER A 526 6.92 16.84 10.91
C SER A 526 6.16 17.57 12.03
N GLN A 527 5.85 18.85 11.88
CA GLN A 527 5.11 19.61 12.89
C GLN A 527 3.63 19.23 12.91
N ASN A 528 3.02 19.01 11.74
CA ASN A 528 1.65 18.47 11.63
C ASN A 528 1.55 17.08 12.26
N SER A 529 2.56 16.24 12.04
CA SER A 529 2.65 14.91 12.65
C SER A 529 2.69 14.97 14.18
N LEU A 530 3.39 15.96 14.78
CA LEU A 530 3.36 16.18 16.23
C LEU A 530 1.98 16.59 16.73
N VAL A 531 1.27 17.44 16.02
CA VAL A 531 -0.12 17.83 16.35
C VAL A 531 -1.03 16.61 16.25
N TRP A 532 -0.89 15.82 15.18
CA TRP A 532 -1.63 14.55 14.99
C TRP A 532 -1.43 13.61 16.19
N GLN A 533 -0.19 13.36 16.60
CA GLN A 533 0.11 12.49 17.75
C GLN A 533 -0.52 13.01 19.04
N ARG A 534 -0.39 14.31 19.32
CA ARG A 534 -0.93 14.96 20.53
C ARG A 534 -2.46 14.88 20.59
N GLU A 535 -3.14 15.21 19.50
CA GLU A 535 -4.60 15.18 19.44
C GLU A 535 -5.15 13.74 19.45
N PHE A 536 -4.44 12.79 18.84
CA PHE A 536 -4.77 11.37 18.87
C PHE A 536 -4.78 10.81 20.29
N TYR A 537 -3.70 11.02 21.06
CA TYR A 537 -3.62 10.53 22.42
C TYR A 537 -4.49 11.32 23.39
N LYS A 538 -4.58 12.63 23.24
CA LYS A 538 -5.50 13.45 24.04
C LYS A 538 -6.94 12.97 23.88
N TRP A 539 -7.38 12.70 22.67
CA TRP A 539 -8.70 12.15 22.40
C TRP A 539 -8.95 10.82 23.10
N LEU A 540 -8.00 9.91 23.04
CA LEU A 540 -8.08 8.60 23.71
C LEU A 540 -8.04 8.73 25.23
N GLU A 541 -7.28 9.65 25.79
CA GLU A 541 -7.26 9.94 27.23
C GLU A 541 -8.63 10.41 27.73
N GLU A 542 -9.22 11.36 27.03
CA GLU A 542 -10.55 11.88 27.37
C GLU A 542 -11.66 10.83 27.22
N THR A 543 -11.64 10.02 26.17
CA THR A 543 -12.79 9.21 25.79
C THR A 543 -12.67 7.73 26.15
N VAL A 544 -11.46 7.19 26.26
CA VAL A 544 -11.20 5.80 26.66
C VAL A 544 -10.78 5.70 28.11
N LYS A 545 -9.89 6.59 28.58
CA LYS A 545 -9.39 6.53 29.96
C LYS A 545 -10.26 7.35 30.94
N GLY A 546 -11.06 8.30 30.44
CA GLY A 546 -11.87 9.20 31.26
C GLY A 546 -11.02 10.17 32.09
N LEU A 547 -9.89 10.61 31.54
CA LEU A 547 -9.01 11.63 32.11
C LEU A 547 -9.34 12.97 31.45
N ASP A 548 -9.62 14.02 32.26
CA ASP A 548 -9.88 15.39 31.81
C ASP A 548 -8.59 16.14 31.47
#